data_5e9983ea603933f9705c3ad6697f63ca
#
_entry.id   5e9983ea603933f9705c3ad6697f63ca
#
_cell.length_a   1.000
_cell.length_b   1.000
_cell.length_c   1.000
_cell.angle_alpha   90.00
_cell.angle_beta   90.00
_cell.angle_gamma   90.00
#
_symmetry.space_group_name_H-M   'P 1'
#
loop_
_entity.id
_entity.type
_entity.pdbx_description
1 polymer ?
#
loop_
_entity_poly.entity_id
_entity_poly.type
_entity_poly.pdbx_seq_one_letter_code
_entity_poly.pdbx_strand_id
1 'polypeptide(L)'
;MPPYRGVRYHLSEFCSKTYPSNDRELYNLRHSSLRVTIERAFGALNNRFRILDNKPFHTYKTQVKLVLACCILHNWILSFGIDEVVPTEEAWVANPHVVIDNQPVNHLQSQESSGMAARIDAISTSMWANRGTSRT
;
A
#
# COMPACT_ATOMS: atom_id res chain seq x y z
N MET A 1 -8.66 3.34 -4.84
CA MET A 1 -9.65 2.75 -5.76
C MET A 1 -9.22 1.34 -6.11
N PRO A 2 -10.09 0.31 -6.06
CA PRO A 2 -9.70 -1.04 -6.43
C PRO A 2 -9.42 -1.13 -7.93
N PRO A 3 -8.39 -1.90 -8.36
CA PRO A 3 -8.08 -2.09 -9.78
C PRO A 3 -9.24 -2.70 -10.56
N TYR A 4 -9.88 -3.73 -9.99
CA TYR A 4 -11.07 -4.34 -10.56
C TYR A 4 -12.32 -3.96 -9.75
N ARG A 5 -13.22 -3.17 -10.37
CA ARG A 5 -14.48 -2.78 -9.74
C ARG A 5 -15.47 -3.94 -9.73
N GLY A 6 -16.29 -4.03 -8.69
CA GLY A 6 -17.31 -5.09 -8.56
C GLY A 6 -16.73 -6.48 -8.20
N VAL A 7 -15.45 -6.56 -7.91
CA VAL A 7 -14.76 -7.77 -7.45
C VAL A 7 -14.28 -7.54 -6.02
N ARG A 8 -14.28 -8.57 -5.17
CA ARG A 8 -13.81 -8.49 -3.77
C ARG A 8 -12.45 -7.81 -3.68
N TYR A 9 -12.31 -6.88 -2.74
CA TYR A 9 -11.10 -6.07 -2.61
C TYR A 9 -10.59 -5.97 -1.17
N HIS A 10 -11.47 -5.85 -0.18
CA HIS A 10 -11.05 -5.64 1.20
C HIS A 10 -10.48 -6.93 1.80
N LEU A 11 -9.38 -6.80 2.57
CA LEU A 11 -8.73 -7.94 3.21
C LEU A 11 -9.68 -8.75 4.11
N SER A 12 -10.65 -8.08 4.75
CA SER A 12 -11.68 -8.71 5.57
C SER A 12 -12.62 -9.65 4.80
N GLU A 13 -12.75 -9.47 3.49
CA GLU A 13 -13.55 -10.34 2.62
C GLU A 13 -12.83 -11.67 2.29
N PHE A 14 -11.53 -11.76 2.57
CA PHE A 14 -10.67 -12.93 2.36
C PHE A 14 -10.27 -13.56 3.69
N CYS A 15 -11.25 -13.84 4.56
CA CYS A 15 -11.01 -14.58 5.80
C CYS A 15 -10.52 -16.00 5.51
N SER A 16 -9.92 -16.66 6.52
CA SER A 16 -9.17 -17.91 6.47
C SER A 16 -9.80 -19.09 5.70
N LYS A 17 -11.06 -19.00 5.29
CA LYS A 17 -11.79 -20.03 4.51
C LYS A 17 -12.21 -19.58 3.10
N THR A 18 -12.04 -18.30 2.74
CA THR A 18 -12.49 -17.74 1.46
C THR A 18 -11.31 -17.29 0.61
N TYR A 19 -10.64 -18.26 0.01
CA TYR A 19 -9.56 -17.99 -0.96
C TYR A 19 -10.08 -17.27 -2.21
N PRO A 20 -9.22 -16.51 -2.92
CA PRO A 20 -9.57 -15.93 -4.21
C PRO A 20 -10.02 -17.01 -5.20
N SER A 21 -11.17 -16.79 -5.85
CA SER A 21 -11.78 -17.74 -6.80
C SER A 21 -11.32 -17.52 -8.24
N ASN A 22 -10.77 -16.35 -8.55
CA ASN A 22 -10.28 -15.99 -9.87
C ASN A 22 -9.05 -15.09 -9.79
N ASP A 23 -8.44 -14.83 -10.95
CA ASP A 23 -7.23 -14.01 -11.11
C ASP A 23 -7.43 -12.57 -10.64
N ARG A 24 -8.60 -11.97 -10.91
CA ARG A 24 -8.94 -10.60 -10.51
C ARG A 24 -9.09 -10.45 -9.00
N GLU A 25 -9.68 -11.43 -8.34
CA GLU A 25 -9.72 -11.46 -6.87
C GLU A 25 -8.34 -11.62 -6.26
N LEU A 26 -7.50 -12.49 -6.82
CA LEU A 26 -6.13 -12.66 -6.36
C LEU A 26 -5.32 -11.38 -6.52
N TYR A 27 -5.48 -10.69 -7.65
CA TYR A 27 -4.83 -9.40 -7.88
C TYR A 27 -5.31 -8.35 -6.87
N ASN A 28 -6.63 -8.22 -6.68
CA ASN A 28 -7.21 -7.29 -5.72
C ASN A 28 -6.73 -7.55 -4.29
N LEU A 29 -6.66 -8.82 -3.87
CA LEU A 29 -6.14 -9.21 -2.55
C LEU A 29 -4.68 -8.78 -2.38
N ARG A 30 -3.81 -9.07 -3.36
CA ARG A 30 -2.39 -8.69 -3.32
C ARG A 30 -2.22 -7.18 -3.34
N HIS A 31 -2.96 -6.49 -4.20
CA HIS A 31 -2.95 -5.03 -4.27
C HIS A 31 -3.39 -4.38 -2.95
N SER A 32 -4.47 -4.87 -2.35
CA SER A 32 -4.98 -4.40 -1.06
C SER A 32 -3.95 -4.62 0.06
N SER A 33 -3.32 -5.79 0.12
CA SER A 33 -2.26 -6.11 1.07
C SER A 33 -1.06 -5.16 0.94
N LEU A 34 -0.55 -4.97 -0.27
CA LEU A 34 0.55 -4.04 -0.54
C LEU A 34 0.20 -2.60 -0.16
N ARG A 35 -1.03 -2.17 -0.45
CA ARG A 35 -1.49 -0.85 -0.09
C ARG A 35 -1.47 -0.63 1.42
N VAL A 36 -1.97 -1.58 2.21
CA VAL A 36 -1.91 -1.50 3.69
C VAL A 36 -0.47 -1.41 4.17
N THR A 37 0.45 -2.18 3.59
CA THR A 37 1.87 -2.12 3.94
C THR A 37 2.48 -0.73 3.66
N ILE A 38 2.15 -0.13 2.52
CA ILE A 38 2.62 1.22 2.16
C ILE A 38 2.04 2.26 3.11
N GLU A 39 0.75 2.19 3.41
CA GLU A 39 0.09 3.10 4.35
C GLU A 39 0.70 3.02 5.76
N ARG A 40 1.04 1.82 6.22
CA ARG A 40 1.77 1.60 7.48
C ARG A 40 3.16 2.24 7.45
N ALA A 41 3.91 2.05 6.37
CA ALA A 41 5.24 2.63 6.23
C ALA A 41 5.19 4.17 6.28
N PHE A 42 4.23 4.79 5.61
CA PHE A 42 4.02 6.23 5.69
C PHE A 42 3.57 6.70 7.07
N GLY A 43 2.71 5.94 7.74
CA GLY A 43 2.31 6.22 9.13
C GLY A 43 3.52 6.23 10.07
N ALA A 44 4.39 5.24 9.98
CA ALA A 44 5.63 5.18 10.77
C ALA A 44 6.58 6.34 10.44
N LEU A 45 6.72 6.69 9.14
CA LEU A 45 7.54 7.82 8.71
C LEU A 45 7.02 9.15 9.29
N ASN A 46 5.72 9.39 9.25
CA ASN A 46 5.10 10.61 9.78
C ASN A 46 5.20 10.68 11.31
N ASN A 47 5.04 9.55 12.00
CA ASN A 47 5.20 9.48 13.46
C ASN A 47 6.63 9.83 13.89
N ARG A 48 7.63 9.39 13.11
CA ARG A 48 9.04 9.70 13.38
C ARG A 48 9.39 11.16 13.08
N PHE A 49 8.92 11.67 11.94
CA PHE A 49 9.25 13.00 11.46
C PHE A 49 8.03 13.92 11.45
N ARG A 50 7.72 14.49 12.60
CA ARG A 50 6.58 15.41 12.77
C ARG A 50 6.56 16.59 11.79
N ILE A 51 7.70 16.93 11.20
CA ILE A 51 7.78 17.97 10.17
C ILE A 51 6.99 17.63 8.90
N LEU A 52 6.77 16.34 8.64
CA LEU A 52 5.98 15.88 7.49
C LEU A 52 4.48 16.02 7.70
N ASP A 53 4.02 16.05 8.94
CA ASP A 53 2.62 16.19 9.34
C ASP A 53 2.15 17.65 9.40
N ASN A 54 3.07 18.61 9.44
CA ASN A 54 2.76 20.02 9.52
C ASN A 54 2.49 20.61 8.13
N LYS A 55 1.66 21.68 8.10
CA LYS A 55 1.45 22.47 6.87
C LYS A 55 2.78 22.94 6.29
N PRO A 56 3.04 22.69 5.02
CA PRO A 56 4.33 23.01 4.42
C PRO A 56 4.46 24.53 4.24
N PHE A 57 5.40 25.14 4.95
CA PHE A 57 5.78 26.56 4.79
C PHE A 57 6.89 26.74 3.74
N HIS A 58 7.41 25.65 3.18
CA HIS A 58 8.54 25.67 2.25
C HIS A 58 8.09 25.57 0.80
N THR A 59 8.95 26.03 -0.11
CA THR A 59 8.72 25.84 -1.54
C THR A 59 8.63 24.35 -1.90
N TYR A 60 7.91 24.02 -2.97
CA TYR A 60 7.75 22.64 -3.43
C TYR A 60 9.07 21.88 -3.56
N LYS A 61 10.10 22.52 -4.14
CA LYS A 61 11.45 21.92 -4.28
C LYS A 61 12.08 21.56 -2.94
N THR A 62 11.89 22.40 -1.92
CA THR A 62 12.39 22.14 -0.56
C THR A 62 11.61 21.03 0.10
N GLN A 63 10.30 20.99 -0.09
CA GLN A 63 9.45 19.91 0.44
C GLN A 63 9.86 18.54 -0.10
N VAL A 64 10.10 18.42 -1.42
CA VAL A 64 10.57 17.16 -2.03
C VAL A 64 11.90 16.72 -1.41
N LYS A 65 12.86 17.63 -1.24
CA LYS A 65 14.14 17.30 -0.60
C LYS A 65 13.98 16.85 0.84
N LEU A 66 13.08 17.51 1.58
CA LEU A 66 12.78 17.18 2.97
C LEU A 66 12.20 15.76 3.09
N VAL A 67 11.19 15.43 2.27
CA VAL A 67 10.60 14.08 2.24
C VAL A 67 11.66 13.02 1.92
N LEU A 68 12.48 13.26 0.89
CA LEU A 68 13.56 12.34 0.52
C LEU A 68 14.56 12.15 1.67
N ALA A 69 14.97 13.22 2.33
CA ALA A 69 15.89 13.14 3.48
C ALA A 69 15.27 12.33 4.63
N CYS A 70 13.99 12.55 4.95
CA CYS A 70 13.28 11.78 5.97
C CYS A 70 13.18 10.30 5.60
N CYS A 71 12.88 9.97 4.33
CA CYS A 71 12.84 8.57 3.86
C CYS A 71 14.21 7.89 3.97
N ILE A 72 15.30 8.57 3.57
CA ILE A 72 16.65 8.04 3.66
C ILE A 72 17.04 7.77 5.12
N LEU A 73 16.80 8.74 6.01
CA LEU A 73 17.09 8.59 7.43
C LEU A 73 16.24 7.48 8.06
N HIS A 74 14.97 7.37 7.71
CA HIS A 74 14.07 6.32 8.18
C HIS A 74 14.61 4.93 7.81
N ASN A 75 14.92 4.72 6.54
CA ASN A 75 15.47 3.46 6.07
C ASN A 75 16.85 3.15 6.69
N TRP A 76 17.66 4.18 6.87
CA TRP A 76 18.96 4.03 7.52
C TRP A 76 18.81 3.58 8.98
N ILE A 77 17.92 4.20 9.77
CA ILE A 77 17.63 3.81 11.15
C ILE A 77 17.13 2.35 11.20
N LEU A 78 16.19 1.97 10.33
CA LEU A 78 15.67 0.60 10.26
C LEU A 78 16.74 -0.44 9.97
N SER A 79 17.83 -0.07 9.28
CA SER A 79 18.93 -0.99 8.99
C SER A 79 19.80 -1.34 10.22
N PHE A 80 19.69 -0.60 11.33
CA PHE A 80 20.44 -0.83 12.57
C PHE A 80 19.74 -1.71 13.60
N GLY A 81 18.53 -2.15 13.36
CA GLY A 81 17.83 -3.10 14.22
C GLY A 81 16.39 -2.71 14.59
N ILE A 82 15.95 -3.18 15.76
CA ILE A 82 14.59 -2.98 16.25
C ILE A 82 14.37 -1.49 16.55
N ASP A 83 13.25 -0.99 16.05
CA ASP A 83 12.87 0.40 16.14
C ASP A 83 11.54 0.55 16.91
N GLU A 84 11.56 1.28 18.01
CA GLU A 84 10.37 1.52 18.84
C GLU A 84 9.26 2.30 18.11
N VAL A 85 9.61 3.05 17.05
CA VAL A 85 8.64 3.84 16.26
C VAL A 85 7.89 2.99 15.24
N VAL A 86 8.50 1.88 14.80
CA VAL A 86 7.87 0.92 13.87
C VAL A 86 7.42 -0.29 14.68
N PRO A 87 6.12 -0.42 14.98
CA PRO A 87 5.62 -1.59 15.70
C PRO A 87 5.92 -2.89 14.95
N THR A 88 6.13 -3.96 15.70
CA THR A 88 6.28 -5.31 15.12
C THR A 88 5.02 -5.71 14.34
N GLU A 89 5.16 -6.62 13.37
CA GLU A 89 4.05 -7.14 12.56
C GLU A 89 2.87 -7.61 13.43
N GLU A 90 3.15 -8.25 14.55
CA GLU A 90 2.17 -8.77 15.51
C GLU A 90 1.36 -7.64 16.18
N ALA A 91 1.99 -6.53 16.50
CA ALA A 91 1.32 -5.36 17.09
C ALA A 91 0.37 -4.66 16.10
N TRP A 92 0.62 -4.77 14.78
CA TRP A 92 -0.26 -4.25 13.74
C TRP A 92 -1.52 -5.09 13.52
N VAL A 93 -1.43 -6.40 13.70
CA VAL A 93 -2.58 -7.30 13.55
C VAL A 93 -3.61 -7.08 14.65
N ALA A 94 -3.18 -6.64 15.83
CA ALA A 94 -4.05 -6.40 16.98
C ALA A 94 -4.94 -5.14 16.85
N ASN A 95 -4.70 -4.25 15.86
CA ASN A 95 -5.42 -2.98 15.73
C ASN A 95 -5.96 -2.77 14.30
N PRO A 96 -7.04 -3.45 13.88
CA PRO A 96 -7.58 -3.36 12.52
C PRO A 96 -8.34 -2.06 12.22
N HIS A 97 -8.45 -1.11 13.16
CA HIS A 97 -9.22 0.12 13.04
C HIS A 97 -8.35 1.37 12.75
N VAL A 98 -7.63 1.40 11.66
CA VAL A 98 -7.33 2.68 11.00
C VAL A 98 -8.31 2.84 9.85
N VAL A 99 -9.45 3.44 10.15
CA VAL A 99 -10.39 3.93 9.13
C VAL A 99 -9.71 5.11 8.45
N ILE A 100 -9.12 4.86 7.29
CA ILE A 100 -8.66 5.95 6.43
C ILE A 100 -9.88 6.42 5.66
N ASP A 101 -10.29 7.65 5.97
CA ASP A 101 -11.33 8.38 5.26
C ASP A 101 -10.90 8.56 3.79
N ASN A 102 -11.44 7.71 2.92
CA ASN A 102 -11.21 7.75 1.47
C ASN A 102 -12.06 8.86 0.85
N GLN A 103 -11.66 10.11 0.99
CA GLN A 103 -12.19 11.19 0.15
C GLN A 103 -11.83 10.92 -1.33
N PRO A 104 -12.79 10.95 -2.25
CA PRO A 104 -12.52 10.73 -3.66
C PRO A 104 -11.76 11.93 -4.24
N VAL A 105 -10.50 11.72 -4.59
CA VAL A 105 -9.76 12.69 -5.39
C VAL A 105 -10.27 12.57 -6.83
N ASN A 106 -11.17 13.46 -7.20
CA ASN A 106 -11.62 13.62 -8.58
C ASN A 106 -10.56 14.36 -9.38
N HIS A 107 -10.24 13.81 -10.52
CA HIS A 107 -9.78 14.42 -11.76
C HIS A 107 -8.37 14.13 -12.29
N LEU A 108 -8.44 13.79 -13.56
CA LEU A 108 -7.46 13.68 -14.64
C LEU A 108 -7.11 12.24 -15.02
N GLN A 109 -8.06 11.52 -15.62
CA GLN A 109 -7.79 10.22 -16.22
C GLN A 109 -8.79 9.91 -17.33
N SER A 110 -8.46 10.21 -18.56
CA SER A 110 -9.23 9.69 -19.72
C SER A 110 -8.38 9.07 -20.84
N GLN A 111 -7.06 9.21 -20.87
CA GLN A 111 -6.25 8.67 -21.97
C GLN A 111 -5.17 7.64 -21.59
N GLU A 112 -4.78 7.53 -20.34
CA GLU A 112 -3.83 6.50 -19.88
C GLU A 112 -4.48 5.17 -19.47
N SER A 113 -5.81 5.11 -19.44
CA SER A 113 -6.55 3.98 -18.84
C SER A 113 -6.45 2.67 -19.61
N SER A 114 -6.33 2.71 -20.95
CA SER A 114 -6.31 1.51 -21.80
C SER A 114 -5.03 0.69 -21.65
N GLY A 115 -3.87 1.35 -21.68
CA GLY A 115 -2.57 0.67 -21.50
C GLY A 115 -2.36 0.14 -20.08
N MET A 116 -2.87 0.87 -19.08
CA MET A 116 -2.80 0.43 -17.68
C MET A 116 -3.70 -0.78 -17.41
N ALA A 117 -4.92 -0.79 -17.97
CA ALA A 117 -5.82 -1.94 -17.84
C ALA A 117 -5.22 -3.22 -18.43
N ALA A 118 -4.66 -3.16 -19.64
CA ALA A 118 -3.97 -4.29 -20.26
C ALA A 118 -2.77 -4.79 -19.42
N ARG A 119 -2.02 -3.88 -18.83
CA ARG A 119 -0.90 -4.23 -17.95
C ARG A 119 -1.38 -4.90 -16.66
N ILE A 120 -2.45 -4.42 -16.05
CA ILE A 120 -3.06 -5.03 -14.86
C ILE A 120 -3.55 -6.44 -15.18
N ASP A 121 -4.24 -6.64 -16.32
CA ASP A 121 -4.73 -7.95 -16.75
C ASP A 121 -3.56 -8.94 -17.00
N ALA A 122 -2.48 -8.51 -17.62
CA ALA A 122 -1.29 -9.34 -17.83
C ALA A 122 -0.65 -9.78 -16.50
N ILE A 123 -0.53 -8.86 -15.53
CA ILE A 123 -0.01 -9.18 -14.19
C ILE A 123 -0.95 -10.14 -13.46
N SER A 124 -2.25 -9.90 -13.50
CA SER A 124 -3.28 -10.73 -12.87
C SER A 124 -3.22 -12.18 -13.36
N THR A 125 -3.16 -12.37 -14.67
CA THR A 125 -3.04 -13.70 -15.30
C THR A 125 -1.74 -14.40 -14.92
N SER A 126 -0.62 -13.68 -14.93
CA SER A 126 0.68 -14.22 -14.52
C SER A 126 0.67 -14.66 -13.04
N MET A 127 0.12 -13.84 -12.15
CA MET A 127 0.00 -14.18 -10.72
C MET A 127 -0.88 -15.41 -10.49
N TRP A 128 -1.95 -15.55 -11.27
CA TRP A 128 -2.85 -16.69 -11.18
C TRP A 128 -2.19 -17.99 -11.65
N ALA A 129 -1.41 -17.93 -12.75
CA ALA A 129 -0.65 -19.07 -13.24
C ALA A 129 0.40 -19.56 -12.21
N ASN A 130 1.05 -18.63 -11.50
CA ASN A 130 2.14 -18.92 -10.56
C ASN A 130 1.68 -19.19 -9.12
N ARG A 131 0.36 -19.22 -8.83
CA ARG A 131 -0.16 -19.38 -7.46
C ARG A 131 0.18 -20.69 -6.77
N GLY A 132 0.58 -21.71 -7.53
CA GLY A 132 0.90 -23.06 -7.02
C GLY A 132 2.37 -23.39 -6.85
N THR A 133 3.29 -22.52 -7.34
CA THR A 133 4.73 -22.83 -7.37
C THR A 133 5.50 -22.37 -6.12
N SER A 134 4.84 -21.76 -5.14
CA SER A 134 5.49 -21.20 -3.93
C SER A 134 5.34 -22.08 -2.68
N ARG A 135 5.23 -23.38 -2.83
CA ARG A 135 5.23 -24.37 -1.72
C ARG A 135 6.33 -25.39 -1.94
N THR A 136 7.57 -24.98 -1.86
CA THR A 136 8.73 -25.84 -1.54
C THR A 136 9.66 -25.07 -0.64
#